data_184cfab8d6eecd1bbbf3f8e8e972d946
#
_entry.id   184cfab8d6eecd1bbbf3f8e8e972d946
#
_cell.length_a   1.000
_cell.length_b   1.000
_cell.length_c   1.000
_cell.angle_alpha   90.00
_cell.angle_beta   90.00
_cell.angle_gamma   90.00
#
_symmetry.space_group_name_H-M   'P 1'
#
loop_
_entity.id
_entity.type
_entity.pdbx_description
1 polymer ?
#
loop_
_entity_poly.entity_id
_entity_poly.type
_entity_poly.pdbx_seq_one_letter_code
_entity_poly.pdbx_strand_id
1 'polypeptide(L)'
;MSSQKHDAEEHEQILREMEEQLKPLFEQSPVGVYLYVTDVHKTCNERMAQMHGMTVEEWRNTPTFLNDFIVEEDREIYAKNYQHHVAGLRHPITFRFRGLRKDGSTFAAETDMIPLCWRGQAVAYHFVREIS
;
A
#
# COMPACT_ATOMS: atom_id res chain seq x y z
N MET A 1 8.80 -19.99 -16.09
CA MET A 1 7.66 -20.91 -16.28
C MET A 1 6.34 -20.16 -16.26
N SER A 2 5.36 -20.79 -16.81
CA SER A 2 4.03 -20.21 -16.97
C SER A 2 3.38 -19.79 -15.65
N SER A 3 3.69 -20.45 -14.52
CA SER A 3 3.06 -20.13 -13.24
C SER A 3 3.43 -18.72 -12.75
N GLN A 4 4.70 -18.31 -12.85
CA GLN A 4 5.09 -16.96 -12.45
C GLN A 4 4.45 -15.90 -13.32
N LYS A 5 4.43 -16.14 -14.63
CA LYS A 5 3.79 -15.22 -15.57
C LYS A 5 2.29 -15.12 -15.29
N HIS A 6 1.66 -16.27 -15.03
CA HIS A 6 0.24 -16.31 -14.71
C HIS A 6 -0.07 -15.56 -13.42
N ASP A 7 0.76 -15.72 -12.39
CA ASP A 7 0.58 -14.99 -11.13
C ASP A 7 0.72 -13.48 -11.32
N ALA A 8 1.71 -13.03 -12.11
CA ALA A 8 1.89 -11.63 -12.39
C ALA A 8 0.70 -11.04 -13.14
N GLU A 9 0.18 -11.76 -14.12
CA GLU A 9 -1.01 -11.32 -14.86
C GLU A 9 -2.24 -11.25 -13.95
N GLU A 10 -2.40 -12.23 -13.07
CA GLU A 10 -3.49 -12.25 -12.10
C GLU A 10 -3.37 -11.07 -11.12
N HIS A 11 -2.18 -10.80 -10.62
CA HIS A 11 -1.95 -9.67 -9.71
C HIS A 11 -2.25 -8.34 -10.38
N GLU A 12 -1.84 -8.18 -11.64
CA GLU A 12 -2.13 -6.96 -12.39
C GLU A 12 -3.63 -6.78 -12.62
N GLN A 13 -4.33 -7.88 -12.91
CA GLN A 13 -5.78 -7.87 -13.09
C GLN A 13 -6.48 -7.47 -11.80
N ILE A 14 -6.05 -8.04 -10.67
CA ILE A 14 -6.61 -7.70 -9.36
C ILE A 14 -6.41 -6.20 -9.09
N LEU A 15 -5.21 -5.70 -9.29
CA LEU A 15 -4.93 -4.28 -9.06
C LEU A 15 -5.80 -3.38 -9.92
N ARG A 16 -5.92 -3.70 -11.19
CA ARG A 16 -6.73 -2.93 -12.13
C ARG A 16 -8.20 -2.88 -11.72
N GLU A 17 -8.75 -4.03 -11.34
CA GLU A 17 -10.13 -4.12 -10.90
C GLU A 17 -10.37 -3.34 -9.62
N MET A 18 -9.45 -3.45 -8.66
CA MET A 18 -9.56 -2.71 -7.42
C MET A 18 -9.46 -1.19 -7.64
N GLU A 19 -8.54 -0.75 -8.50
CA GLU A 19 -8.43 0.66 -8.84
C GLU A 19 -9.74 1.20 -9.39
N GLU A 20 -10.36 0.46 -10.28
CA GLU A 20 -11.61 0.87 -10.89
C GLU A 20 -12.73 0.97 -9.86
N GLN A 21 -12.84 -0.02 -8.99
CA GLN A 21 -13.86 -0.04 -7.93
C GLN A 21 -13.65 1.08 -6.92
N LEU A 22 -12.41 1.39 -6.57
CA LEU A 22 -12.09 2.34 -5.53
C LEU A 22 -11.73 3.73 -6.07
N LYS A 23 -11.90 3.95 -7.37
CA LYS A 23 -11.57 5.23 -7.99
C LYS A 23 -12.23 6.43 -7.30
N PRO A 24 -13.54 6.42 -6.99
CA PRO A 24 -14.13 7.55 -6.28
C PRO A 24 -13.50 7.81 -4.93
N LEU A 25 -13.14 6.75 -4.21
CA LEU A 25 -12.46 6.87 -2.93
C LEU A 25 -11.10 7.53 -3.09
N PHE A 26 -10.32 7.13 -4.09
CA PHE A 26 -9.01 7.72 -4.37
C PHE A 26 -9.11 9.21 -4.65
N GLU A 27 -10.10 9.60 -5.45
CA GLU A 27 -10.26 11.00 -5.87
C GLU A 27 -10.79 11.89 -4.76
N GLN A 28 -11.64 11.36 -3.89
CA GLN A 28 -12.37 12.15 -2.90
C GLN A 28 -11.80 12.08 -1.49
N SER A 29 -10.88 11.14 -1.23
CA SER A 29 -10.37 10.97 0.13
C SER A 29 -9.54 12.17 0.58
N PRO A 30 -9.78 12.70 1.81
CA PRO A 30 -8.95 13.76 2.37
C PRO A 30 -7.62 13.25 2.90
N VAL A 31 -7.41 11.94 2.93
CA VAL A 31 -6.16 11.32 3.41
C VAL A 31 -5.56 10.48 2.30
N GLY A 32 -4.32 10.01 2.52
CA GLY A 32 -3.68 9.11 1.57
C GLY A 32 -4.40 7.77 1.54
N VAL A 33 -4.51 7.18 0.35
CA VAL A 33 -5.07 5.85 0.16
C VAL A 33 -4.13 5.07 -0.74
N TYR A 34 -3.85 3.82 -0.40
CA TYR A 34 -3.10 2.97 -1.32
C TYR A 34 -3.62 1.55 -1.31
N LEU A 35 -3.39 0.89 -2.43
CA LEU A 35 -3.68 -0.53 -2.65
C LEU A 35 -2.37 -1.27 -2.80
N TYR A 36 -2.27 -2.41 -2.15
CA TYR A 36 -1.08 -3.25 -2.23
C TYR A 36 -1.48 -4.68 -2.53
N VAL A 37 -1.01 -5.19 -3.65
CA VAL A 37 -1.14 -6.60 -4.02
C VAL A 37 0.22 -7.28 -3.86
N THR A 38 1.24 -6.71 -4.52
CA THR A 38 2.65 -7.10 -4.36
C THR A 38 3.50 -5.84 -4.43
N ASP A 39 4.81 -5.95 -4.21
CA ASP A 39 5.71 -4.81 -4.30
C ASP A 39 5.65 -4.12 -5.67
N VAL A 40 5.43 -4.87 -6.74
CA VAL A 40 5.37 -4.32 -8.09
C VAL A 40 3.95 -4.11 -8.61
N HIS A 41 2.94 -4.54 -7.85
CA HIS A 41 1.54 -4.36 -8.19
C HIS A 41 0.87 -3.57 -7.07
N LYS A 42 0.98 -2.26 -7.13
CA LYS A 42 0.43 -1.35 -6.12
C LYS A 42 0.10 -0.02 -6.77
N THR A 43 -0.77 0.73 -6.15
CA THR A 43 -1.11 2.08 -6.60
C THR A 43 -1.61 2.91 -5.42
N CYS A 44 -1.66 4.21 -5.61
CA CYS A 44 -2.11 5.13 -4.56
C CYS A 44 -2.80 6.34 -5.17
N ASN A 45 -3.42 7.16 -4.30
CA ASN A 45 -3.93 8.45 -4.73
C ASN A 45 -2.81 9.50 -4.67
N GLU A 46 -3.10 10.70 -5.19
CA GLU A 46 -2.11 11.78 -5.21
C GLU A 46 -1.64 12.16 -3.82
N ARG A 47 -2.55 12.19 -2.85
CA ARG A 47 -2.22 12.59 -1.48
C ARG A 47 -1.18 11.64 -0.87
N MET A 48 -1.32 10.35 -1.09
CA MET A 48 -0.35 9.37 -0.61
C MET A 48 1.02 9.59 -1.26
N ALA A 49 1.05 9.77 -2.57
CA ALA A 49 2.29 10.01 -3.29
C ALA A 49 2.98 11.28 -2.79
N GLN A 50 2.22 12.35 -2.59
CA GLN A 50 2.75 13.62 -2.09
C GLN A 50 3.38 13.50 -0.71
N MET A 51 2.82 12.66 0.17
CA MET A 51 3.43 12.42 1.48
C MET A 51 4.86 11.91 1.35
N HIS A 52 5.13 11.12 0.32
CA HIS A 52 6.46 10.58 0.05
C HIS A 52 7.29 11.47 -0.87
N GLY A 53 6.76 12.63 -1.25
CA GLY A 53 7.48 13.54 -2.15
C GLY A 53 7.55 13.04 -3.58
N MET A 54 6.57 12.29 -4.02
CA MET A 54 6.55 11.61 -5.33
C MET A 54 5.29 11.93 -6.11
N THR A 55 5.34 11.66 -7.42
CA THR A 55 4.12 11.54 -8.22
C THR A 55 3.55 10.14 -8.03
N VAL A 56 2.29 9.95 -8.41
CA VAL A 56 1.66 8.63 -8.35
C VAL A 56 2.45 7.62 -9.19
N GLU A 57 2.90 8.04 -10.37
CA GLU A 57 3.69 7.17 -11.24
C GLU A 57 5.01 6.74 -10.58
N GLU A 58 5.73 7.67 -9.96
CA GLU A 58 6.95 7.35 -9.24
C GLU A 58 6.68 6.38 -8.10
N TRP A 59 5.61 6.63 -7.35
CA TRP A 59 5.22 5.78 -6.22
C TRP A 59 4.94 4.34 -6.70
N ARG A 60 4.19 4.20 -7.77
CA ARG A 60 3.83 2.89 -8.33
C ARG A 60 5.06 2.10 -8.80
N ASN A 61 6.08 2.80 -9.27
CA ASN A 61 7.23 2.17 -9.90
C ASN A 61 8.39 1.90 -8.95
N THR A 62 8.22 2.14 -7.65
CA THR A 62 9.24 1.78 -6.68
C THR A 62 9.37 0.26 -6.59
N PRO A 63 10.60 -0.28 -6.43
CA PRO A 63 10.80 -1.74 -6.45
C PRO A 63 10.30 -2.46 -5.20
N THR A 64 10.35 -1.82 -4.02
CA THR A 64 9.90 -2.46 -2.78
C THR A 64 9.12 -1.47 -1.94
N PHE A 65 8.11 -1.96 -1.22
CA PHE A 65 7.32 -1.09 -0.35
C PHE A 65 8.09 -0.75 0.93
N LEU A 66 8.58 -1.77 1.62
CA LEU A 66 9.20 -1.55 2.92
C LEU A 66 10.47 -0.71 2.84
N ASN A 67 11.34 -1.01 1.89
CA ASN A 67 12.60 -0.29 1.78
C ASN A 67 12.43 1.13 1.26
N ASP A 68 11.45 1.36 0.40
CA ASP A 68 11.27 2.66 -0.24
C ASP A 68 10.43 3.62 0.59
N PHE A 69 9.51 3.11 1.41
CA PHE A 69 8.51 3.96 2.07
C PHE A 69 8.58 3.96 3.59
N ILE A 70 9.23 2.98 4.22
CA ILE A 70 9.20 2.80 5.66
C ILE A 70 10.62 2.91 6.21
N VAL A 71 10.81 3.67 7.32
CA VAL A 71 12.11 3.75 7.97
C VAL A 71 12.53 2.35 8.44
N GLU A 72 13.84 2.10 8.46
CA GLU A 72 14.38 0.78 8.77
C GLU A 72 13.85 0.23 10.09
N GLU A 73 13.77 1.07 11.11
CA GLU A 73 13.37 0.64 12.46
C GLU A 73 11.92 0.16 12.51
N ASP A 74 11.09 0.58 11.57
CA ASP A 74 9.66 0.26 11.59
C ASP A 74 9.27 -0.85 10.60
N ARG A 75 10.21 -1.31 9.77
CA ARG A 75 9.92 -2.29 8.72
C ARG A 75 9.43 -3.63 9.25
N GLU A 76 10.07 -4.12 10.31
CA GLU A 76 9.70 -5.42 10.87
C GLU A 76 8.27 -5.42 11.41
N ILE A 77 7.91 -4.41 12.18
CA ILE A 77 6.57 -4.34 12.76
C ILE A 77 5.51 -4.12 11.67
N TYR A 78 5.85 -3.33 10.64
CA TYR A 78 4.93 -3.11 9.53
C TYR A 78 4.65 -4.43 8.80
N ALA A 79 5.70 -5.18 8.50
CA ALA A 79 5.57 -6.48 7.82
C ALA A 79 4.79 -7.49 8.65
N LYS A 80 5.02 -7.52 9.97
CA LYS A 80 4.29 -8.42 10.87
C LYS A 80 2.81 -8.09 10.89
N ASN A 81 2.47 -6.82 10.96
CA ASN A 81 1.06 -6.41 10.92
C ASN A 81 0.39 -6.81 9.62
N TYR A 82 1.09 -6.61 8.50
CA TYR A 82 0.58 -7.04 7.21
C TYR A 82 0.32 -8.55 7.17
N GLN A 83 1.31 -9.34 7.56
CA GLN A 83 1.19 -10.80 7.52
C GLN A 83 0.08 -11.30 8.43
N HIS A 84 0.01 -10.73 9.64
CA HIS A 84 -0.96 -11.21 10.63
C HIS A 84 -2.39 -10.86 10.23
N HIS A 85 -2.62 -9.64 9.76
CA HIS A 85 -3.99 -9.17 9.51
C HIS A 85 -4.43 -9.35 8.06
N VAL A 86 -3.57 -9.12 7.10
CA VAL A 86 -3.94 -9.21 5.68
C VAL A 86 -3.89 -10.64 5.19
N ALA A 87 -2.75 -11.30 5.31
CA ALA A 87 -2.62 -12.68 4.83
C ALA A 87 -3.58 -13.61 5.57
N GLY A 88 -3.83 -13.35 6.86
CA GLY A 88 -4.79 -14.12 7.65
C GLY A 88 -6.24 -13.68 7.46
N LEU A 89 -6.50 -12.65 6.67
CA LEU A 89 -7.83 -12.08 6.46
C LEU A 89 -8.54 -11.80 7.78
N ARG A 90 -7.81 -11.18 8.71
CA ARG A 90 -8.35 -10.84 10.02
C ARG A 90 -9.06 -9.48 9.95
N HIS A 91 -9.40 -8.92 11.11
CA HIS A 91 -10.07 -7.62 11.16
C HIS A 91 -9.09 -6.48 10.81
N PRO A 92 -9.60 -5.32 10.39
CA PRO A 92 -8.76 -4.14 10.18
C PRO A 92 -8.04 -3.72 11.46
N ILE A 93 -6.85 -3.13 11.29
CA ILE A 93 -6.09 -2.57 12.40
C ILE A 93 -5.61 -1.17 12.05
N THR A 94 -5.32 -0.41 13.10
CA THR A 94 -4.73 0.93 12.99
C THR A 94 -3.42 0.93 13.76
N PHE A 95 -2.36 1.43 13.13
CA PHE A 95 -1.07 1.55 13.82
C PHE A 95 -0.27 2.70 13.25
N ARG A 96 0.77 3.11 13.97
CA ARG A 96 1.63 4.24 13.59
C ARG A 96 2.96 3.71 13.07
N PHE A 97 3.54 4.48 12.14
CA PHE A 97 4.85 4.18 11.58
C PHE A 97 5.50 5.48 11.11
N ARG A 98 6.79 5.39 10.82
CA ARG A 98 7.52 6.51 10.22
C ARG A 98 7.81 6.17 8.76
N GLY A 99 7.43 7.10 7.89
CA GLY A 99 7.62 6.96 6.46
C GLY A 99 8.86 7.67 5.96
N LEU A 100 9.34 7.26 4.79
CA LEU A 100 10.46 7.89 4.09
C LEU A 100 9.93 8.71 2.92
N ARG A 101 10.50 9.92 2.75
CA ARG A 101 10.26 10.72 1.56
C ARG A 101 11.40 10.53 0.56
N LYS A 102 11.14 10.87 -0.68
CA LYS A 102 12.12 10.77 -1.76
C LYS A 102 13.41 11.53 -1.45
N ASP A 103 13.32 12.64 -0.73
CA ASP A 103 14.48 13.47 -0.38
C ASP A 103 15.25 12.97 0.84
N GLY A 104 14.86 11.84 1.41
CA GLY A 104 15.51 11.25 2.58
C GLY A 104 14.93 11.70 3.90
N SER A 105 14.03 12.67 3.93
CA SER A 105 13.38 13.10 5.17
C SER A 105 12.34 12.06 5.59
N THR A 106 11.88 12.17 6.84
CA THR A 106 10.91 11.22 7.40
C THR A 106 9.66 11.96 7.87
N PHE A 107 8.59 11.21 8.04
CA PHE A 107 7.35 11.74 8.58
C PHE A 107 6.67 10.67 9.43
N ALA A 108 5.92 11.12 10.43
CA ALA A 108 5.12 10.20 11.25
C ALA A 108 3.73 10.08 10.63
N ALA A 109 3.21 8.87 10.60
CA ALA A 109 1.90 8.60 10.01
C ALA A 109 1.15 7.55 10.80
N GLU A 110 -0.17 7.56 10.60
CA GLU A 110 -1.05 6.53 11.13
C GLU A 110 -1.79 5.89 9.96
N THR A 111 -1.82 4.57 9.93
CA THR A 111 -2.48 3.85 8.85
C THR A 111 -3.58 2.95 9.38
N ASP A 112 -4.69 2.93 8.63
CA ASP A 112 -5.73 1.92 8.80
C ASP A 112 -5.47 0.87 7.72
N MET A 113 -5.16 -0.35 8.13
CA MET A 113 -4.88 -1.45 7.22
C MET A 113 -6.13 -2.33 7.13
N ILE A 114 -6.73 -2.41 5.95
CA ILE A 114 -8.02 -3.06 5.77
C ILE A 114 -7.86 -4.25 4.84
N PRO A 115 -7.90 -5.48 5.39
CA PRO A 115 -7.76 -6.67 4.58
C PRO A 115 -9.04 -6.99 3.82
N LEU A 116 -8.88 -7.54 2.63
CA LEU A 116 -10.01 -8.06 1.88
C LEU A 116 -9.56 -9.20 0.96
N CYS A 117 -10.53 -9.99 0.54
CA CYS A 117 -10.28 -11.06 -0.40
C CYS A 117 -10.78 -10.64 -1.78
N TRP A 118 -9.91 -10.70 -2.78
CA TRP A 118 -10.25 -10.36 -4.15
C TRP A 118 -9.79 -11.48 -5.07
N ARG A 119 -10.71 -12.11 -5.77
CA ARG A 119 -10.43 -13.25 -6.61
C ARG A 119 -9.69 -14.37 -5.86
N GLY A 120 -10.07 -14.57 -4.60
CA GLY A 120 -9.46 -15.61 -3.76
C GLY A 120 -8.11 -15.25 -3.17
N GLN A 121 -7.62 -14.04 -3.41
CA GLN A 121 -6.34 -13.59 -2.89
C GLN A 121 -6.52 -12.53 -1.80
N ALA A 122 -5.73 -12.65 -0.74
CA ALA A 122 -5.70 -11.66 0.33
C ALA A 122 -4.95 -10.43 -0.15
N VAL A 123 -5.61 -9.28 -0.09
CA VAL A 123 -5.03 -7.99 -0.47
C VAL A 123 -5.41 -6.98 0.59
N ALA A 124 -4.86 -5.79 0.52
CA ALA A 124 -5.21 -4.76 1.48
C ALA A 124 -5.33 -3.40 0.81
N TYR A 125 -6.25 -2.58 1.31
CA TYR A 125 -6.22 -1.16 1.06
C TYR A 125 -5.99 -0.44 2.37
N HIS A 126 -5.42 0.76 2.27
CA HIS A 126 -4.93 1.48 3.44
C HIS A 126 -5.34 2.94 3.36
N PHE A 127 -5.76 3.48 4.51
CA PHE A 127 -5.90 4.91 4.68
C PHE A 127 -4.72 5.39 5.51
N VAL A 128 -4.03 6.42 5.05
CA VAL A 128 -2.82 6.90 5.70
C VAL A 128 -2.93 8.41 5.97
N ARG A 129 -2.72 8.81 7.20
CA ARG A 129 -2.72 10.22 7.60
C ARG A 129 -1.38 10.57 8.21
N GLU A 130 -0.85 11.71 7.79
CA GLU A 130 0.36 12.25 8.42
C GLU A 130 -0.03 12.84 9.77
N ILE A 131 0.76 12.55 10.80
CA ILE A 131 0.56 13.09 12.14
C ILE A 131 1.72 14.00 12.51
N SER A 132 1.42 15.09 13.18
CA SER A 132 2.46 16.07 13.55
C SER A 132 3.04 15.79 14.91
#